data_18e86ea562a526747436462690a0b710
#
_entry.id   18e86ea562a526747436462690a0b710
#
_cell.length_a   1.000
_cell.length_b   1.000
_cell.length_c   1.000
_cell.angle_alpha   90.00
_cell.angle_beta   90.00
_cell.angle_gamma   90.00
#
_symmetry.space_group_name_H-M   'P 1'
#
loop_
_entity.id
_entity.type
_entity.pdbx_description
1 polymer ?
#
loop_
_entity_poly.entity_id
_entity_poly.type
_entity_poly.pdbx_seq_one_letter_code
_entity_poly.pdbx_strand_id
1 'polypeptide(L)' 'MEKRQGALYFDREEERYNIRFGLEECYHGPYCGEGLEVLVGKRWVRTRIEKAADWYLVGIDTDWLDGLRVRV' A
#
# COMPACT_ATOMS: atom_id res chain seq x y z
N MET A 1 -0.93 -9.35 -17.50
CA MET A 1 -1.20 -9.89 -16.16
C MET A 1 -2.17 -8.99 -15.43
N GLU A 2 -3.13 -9.60 -14.79
CA GLU A 2 -4.09 -8.83 -14.00
C GLU A 2 -3.46 -8.37 -12.70
N LYS A 3 -3.77 -7.14 -12.34
CA LYS A 3 -3.34 -6.61 -11.05
C LYS A 3 -4.29 -7.08 -9.97
N ARG A 4 -3.75 -7.38 -8.81
CA ARG A 4 -4.54 -7.81 -7.66
C ARG A 4 -4.83 -6.61 -6.78
N GLN A 5 -6.06 -6.52 -6.32
CA GLN A 5 -6.50 -5.46 -5.42
C GLN A 5 -6.51 -5.95 -3.98
N GLY A 6 -6.10 -5.08 -3.09
CA GLY A 6 -6.11 -5.36 -1.67
C GLY A 6 -6.13 -4.08 -0.86
N ALA A 7 -5.89 -4.20 0.41
CA ALA A 7 -5.85 -3.05 1.31
C ALA A 7 -4.52 -3.02 2.05
N LEU A 8 -3.94 -1.83 2.15
CA LEU A 8 -2.74 -1.64 2.97
C LEU A 8 -3.10 -1.83 4.43
N TYR A 9 -2.22 -2.47 5.17
CA TYR A 9 -2.34 -2.53 6.62
C TYR A 9 -0.95 -2.52 7.24
N PHE A 10 -0.84 -1.92 8.43
CA PHE A 10 0.43 -1.87 9.13
C PHE A 10 0.64 -3.15 9.92
N ASP A 11 1.74 -3.83 9.62
CA ASP A 11 2.12 -5.05 10.33
C ASP A 11 3.07 -4.66 11.47
N ARG A 12 2.58 -4.80 12.70
CA ARG A 12 3.33 -4.38 13.89
C ARG A 12 4.53 -5.26 14.17
N GLU A 13 4.47 -6.51 13.77
CA GLU A 13 5.58 -7.43 13.99
C GLU A 13 6.75 -7.11 13.06
N GLU A 14 6.44 -6.81 11.80
CA GLU A 14 7.44 -6.48 10.81
C GLU A 14 7.73 -4.98 10.74
N GLU A 15 6.92 -4.18 11.40
CA GLU A 15 7.02 -2.71 11.42
C GLU A 15 7.00 -2.11 10.02
N ARG A 16 6.08 -2.60 9.18
CA ARG A 16 5.95 -2.17 7.80
C ARG A 16 4.51 -2.37 7.33
N TYR A 17 4.22 -1.79 6.17
CA TYR A 17 2.93 -1.99 5.53
C TYR A 17 2.98 -3.21 4.63
N ASN A 18 1.95 -4.03 4.74
CA ASN A 18 1.71 -5.16 3.84
C ASN A 18 0.36 -4.96 3.16
N ILE A 19 0.04 -5.83 2.21
CA ILE A 19 -1.23 -5.77 1.49
C ILE A 19 -2.04 -7.01 1.83
N ARG A 20 -3.28 -6.80 2.24
CA ARG A 20 -4.21 -7.89 2.50
C ARG A 20 -5.15 -8.03 1.31
N PHE A 21 -5.13 -9.20 0.67
CA PHE A 21 -5.99 -9.49 -0.48
C PHE A 21 -7.30 -10.14 -0.08
N GLY A 22 -7.33 -10.80 1.07
CA GLY A 22 -8.51 -11.47 1.57
C GLY A 22 -8.32 -11.78 3.05
N LEU A 23 -9.21 -12.59 3.62
CA LEU A 23 -9.16 -12.90 5.06
C LEU A 23 -7.88 -13.60 5.47
N GLU A 24 -7.35 -14.45 4.60
CA GLU A 24 -6.18 -15.26 4.92
C GLU A 24 -5.03 -15.07 3.94
N GLU A 25 -5.16 -14.13 3.02
CA GLU A 25 -4.15 -13.94 1.98
C GLU A 25 -3.51 -12.57 2.09
N CYS A 26 -2.23 -12.56 2.37
CA CYS A 26 -1.44 -11.33 2.52
C CYS A 26 -0.26 -11.33 1.57
N TYR A 27 0.13 -10.15 1.13
CA TYR A 27 1.37 -9.92 0.41
C TYR A 27 2.31 -9.18 1.36
N HIS A 28 3.49 -9.75 1.62
CA HIS A 28 4.49 -9.20 2.52
C HIS A 28 5.33 -8.12 1.82
N GLY A 29 4.69 -7.28 1.13
CA GLY A 29 5.17 -6.09 0.48
C GLY A 29 4.06 -5.06 0.49
N PRO A 30 4.29 -3.90 -0.13
CA PRO A 30 5.48 -3.54 -0.90
C PRO A 30 6.67 -3.16 -0.02
N TYR A 31 7.85 -3.45 -0.53
CA TYR A 31 9.08 -2.98 0.12
C TYR A 31 9.30 -1.51 -0.19
N CYS A 32 10.10 -0.85 0.65
CA CYS A 32 10.45 0.55 0.47
C CYS A 32 10.97 0.79 -0.95
N GLY A 33 10.40 1.75 -1.65
CA GLY A 33 10.74 2.06 -3.04
C GLY A 33 9.96 1.26 -4.08
N GLU A 34 9.18 0.26 -3.67
CA GLU A 34 8.43 -0.58 -4.60
C GLU A 34 7.18 0.12 -5.09
N GLY A 35 6.91 -0.01 -6.40
CA GLY A 35 5.76 0.64 -7.03
C GLY A 35 4.46 -0.10 -6.81
N LEU A 36 3.39 0.65 -6.71
CA LEU A 36 2.02 0.13 -6.61
C LEU A 36 1.06 1.20 -7.11
N GLU A 37 -0.22 0.85 -7.20
CA GLU A 37 -1.25 1.84 -7.49
C GLU A 37 -2.19 1.93 -6.31
N VAL A 38 -2.65 3.14 -6.03
CA VAL A 38 -3.58 3.40 -4.93
C VAL A 38 -4.84 4.04 -5.49
N LEU A 39 -5.98 3.67 -4.93
CA LEU A 39 -7.25 4.25 -5.33
C LEU A 39 -7.47 5.57 -4.60
N VAL A 40 -7.48 6.64 -5.37
CA VAL A 40 -7.73 8.00 -4.85
C VAL A 40 -9.06 8.47 -5.45
N GLY A 41 -10.10 8.49 -4.62
CA GLY A 41 -11.44 8.74 -5.13
C GLY A 41 -11.86 7.61 -6.06
N LYS A 42 -12.02 7.93 -7.33
CA LYS A 42 -12.39 6.94 -8.35
C LYS A 42 -11.27 6.61 -9.32
N ARG A 43 -10.05 7.03 -9.00
CA ARG A 43 -8.91 6.91 -9.91
C ARG A 43 -7.80 6.08 -9.28
N TRP A 44 -7.20 5.22 -10.09
CA TRP A 44 -5.99 4.52 -9.71
C TRP A 44 -4.78 5.39 -10.04
N VAL A 45 -3.97 5.67 -9.04
CA VAL A 45 -2.81 6.54 -9.17
C VAL A 45 -1.56 5.74 -8.90
N ARG A 46 -0.62 5.78 -9.84
CA ARG A 46 0.67 5.11 -9.66
C ARG A 46 1.51 5.85 -8.63
N THR A 47 2.08 5.08 -7.70
CA THR A 47 2.93 5.63 -6.66
C THR A 47 3.95 4.58 -6.25
N ARG A 48 4.74 4.89 -5.25
CA ARG A 48 5.58 3.92 -4.56
C ARG A 48 5.61 4.27 -3.09
N ILE A 49 5.82 3.26 -2.27
CA ILE A 49 5.88 3.48 -0.83
C ILE A 49 7.33 3.75 -0.43
N GLU A 50 7.51 4.76 0.41
CA GLU A 50 8.82 5.15 0.92
C GLU A 50 8.73 5.39 2.41
N LYS A 51 9.87 5.41 3.07
CA LYS A 51 9.92 5.70 4.49
C LYS A 51 10.91 6.83 4.76
N ALA A 52 10.45 7.85 5.43
CA ALA A 52 11.27 8.92 6.00
C ALA A 52 11.16 8.82 7.52
N ALA A 53 10.67 9.84 8.21
CA ALA A 53 10.28 9.71 9.61
C ALA A 53 9.12 8.72 9.74
N ASP A 54 8.16 8.82 8.82
CA ASP A 54 7.01 7.92 8.73
C ASP A 54 6.90 7.37 7.32
N TRP A 55 6.11 6.31 7.17
CA TRP A 55 5.79 5.77 5.86
C TRP A 55 4.90 6.73 5.08
N TYR A 56 5.13 6.86 3.76
CA TYR A 56 4.30 7.70 2.90
C TYR A 56 4.27 7.14 1.49
N LEU A 57 3.27 7.59 0.73
CA LEU A 57 3.14 7.28 -0.69
C LEU A 57 3.52 8.50 -1.50
N VAL A 58 4.44 8.32 -2.43
CA VAL A 58 4.99 9.44 -3.22
C VAL A 58 3.88 10.12 -4.03
N GLY A 59 3.73 11.43 -3.84
CA GLY A 59 2.74 12.22 -4.56
C GLY A 59 1.31 12.06 -4.06
N ILE A 60 1.08 11.29 -3.03
CA ILE A 60 -0.26 11.10 -2.46
C ILE A 60 -0.32 11.83 -1.12
N ASP A 61 -1.25 12.77 -1.05
CA ASP A 61 -1.42 13.58 0.17
C ASP A 61 -2.42 12.88 1.09
N THR A 62 -1.89 12.05 1.98
CA THR A 62 -2.71 11.38 2.99
C THR A 62 -1.87 11.15 4.24
N ASP A 63 -2.50 11.35 5.39
CA ASP A 63 -1.88 11.08 6.69
C ASP A 63 -2.18 9.68 7.19
N TRP A 64 -3.00 8.93 6.47
CA TRP A 64 -3.48 7.63 6.93
C TRP A 64 -3.38 6.61 5.81
N LEU A 65 -2.43 5.70 5.93
CA LEU A 65 -2.20 4.67 4.90
C LEU A 65 -2.99 3.39 5.16
N ASP A 66 -3.30 3.12 6.43
CA ASP A 66 -3.96 1.89 6.84
C ASP A 66 -5.36 1.82 6.22
N GLY A 67 -5.65 0.75 5.51
CA GLY A 67 -6.93 0.57 4.87
C GLY A 67 -7.07 1.12 3.47
N LEU A 68 -6.05 1.80 2.95
CA LEU A 68 -6.11 2.31 1.58
C LEU A 68 -6.20 1.16 0.59
N ARG A 69 -7.09 1.31 -0.40
CA ARG A 69 -7.24 0.32 -1.46
C ARG A 69 -6.09 0.46 -2.45
N VAL A 70 -5.39 -0.63 -2.69
CA VAL A 70 -4.24 -0.63 -3.59
C VAL A 70 -4.32 -1.82 -4.54
N ARG A 71 -3.50 -1.79 -5.57
CA ARG A 71 -3.34 -2.95 -6.44
C ARG A 71 -1.89 -3.06 -6.91
N VAL A 72 -1.47 -4.28 -7.09
CA VAL A 72 -0.12 -4.60 -7.54
C VAL A 72 -0.14 -5.62 -8.66
#